data_6c4af8201b2de7c44e6fa7fcd85c1035
#
_entry.id   6c4af8201b2de7c44e6fa7fcd85c1035
#
_cell.length_a   1.000
_cell.length_b   1.000
_cell.length_c   1.000
_cell.angle_alpha   90.00
_cell.angle_beta   90.00
_cell.angle_gamma   90.00
#
_symmetry.space_group_name_H-M   'P 1'
#
loop_
_entity.id
_entity.type
_entity.pdbx_description
1 polymer ?
#
loop_
_entity_poly.entity_id
_entity_poly.type
_entity_poly.pdbx_seq_one_letter_code
_entity_poly.pdbx_strand_id
1 'polypeptide(L)'
;MRLGPLRQAQGFSIIEMLVSLVILSILAAVALPFVELGAKRAKEAELKRNLRTLRTAIDEFHRDCTSGEIAQGQRGVSIDCYPETLEILINGVNSAAADSKPYRYLRRVPRDPFSDEEHSEDHW
;
A
#
# COMPACT_ATOMS: atom_id res chain seq x y z
N MET A 1 -1.82 -67.57 -21.53
CA MET A 1 -1.43 -66.15 -21.70
C MET A 1 -2.63 -65.40 -22.22
N ARG A 2 -3.29 -64.57 -21.39
CA ARG A 2 -4.42 -63.73 -21.82
C ARG A 2 -3.84 -62.34 -22.10
N LEU A 3 -3.83 -61.97 -23.37
CA LEU A 3 -3.54 -60.60 -23.81
C LEU A 3 -4.73 -59.72 -23.38
N GLY A 4 -4.49 -58.79 -22.45
CA GLY A 4 -5.50 -57.79 -22.06
C GLY A 4 -5.86 -56.87 -23.23
N PRO A 5 -7.06 -56.28 -23.24
CA PRO A 5 -7.50 -55.38 -24.31
C PRO A 5 -6.59 -54.14 -24.34
N LEU A 6 -6.01 -53.90 -25.51
CA LEU A 6 -5.30 -52.66 -25.80
C LEU A 6 -6.29 -51.49 -25.63
N ARG A 7 -6.06 -50.61 -24.65
CA ARG A 7 -6.78 -49.37 -24.53
C ARG A 7 -6.56 -48.57 -25.81
N GLN A 8 -7.58 -48.41 -26.62
CA GLN A 8 -7.58 -47.50 -27.76
C GLN A 8 -7.32 -46.11 -27.24
N ALA A 9 -6.20 -45.52 -27.61
CA ALA A 9 -5.93 -44.10 -27.41
C ALA A 9 -6.89 -43.34 -28.32
N GLN A 10 -7.96 -42.75 -27.74
CA GLN A 10 -8.85 -41.88 -28.47
C GLN A 10 -8.13 -40.54 -28.70
N GLY A 11 -7.80 -40.25 -29.94
CA GLY A 11 -7.26 -38.93 -30.33
C GLY A 11 -8.34 -37.86 -30.32
N PHE A 12 -7.94 -36.64 -29.95
CA PHE A 12 -8.85 -35.48 -30.01
C PHE A 12 -9.21 -35.14 -31.45
N SER A 13 -10.48 -34.81 -31.68
CA SER A 13 -10.95 -34.31 -32.98
C SER A 13 -10.52 -32.86 -33.17
N ILE A 14 -10.22 -32.47 -34.40
CA ILE A 14 -9.91 -31.05 -34.76
C ILE A 14 -11.04 -30.11 -34.31
N ILE A 15 -12.30 -30.53 -34.47
CA ILE A 15 -13.45 -29.73 -34.04
C ILE A 15 -13.51 -29.54 -32.53
N GLU A 16 -13.14 -30.54 -31.75
CA GLU A 16 -13.08 -30.46 -30.31
C GLU A 16 -12.02 -29.46 -29.83
N MET A 17 -10.84 -29.45 -30.48
CA MET A 17 -9.80 -28.46 -30.23
C MET A 17 -10.28 -27.04 -30.58
N LEU A 18 -10.94 -26.84 -31.71
CA LEU A 18 -11.48 -25.55 -32.12
C LEU A 18 -12.53 -25.03 -31.11
N VAL A 19 -13.46 -25.87 -30.70
CA VAL A 19 -14.50 -25.52 -29.72
C VAL A 19 -13.85 -25.17 -28.36
N SER A 20 -12.89 -25.95 -27.92
CA SER A 20 -12.16 -25.70 -26.68
C SER A 20 -11.43 -24.35 -26.69
N LEU A 21 -10.75 -24.02 -27.80
CA LEU A 21 -10.08 -22.72 -27.95
C LEU A 21 -11.05 -21.54 -27.96
N VAL A 22 -12.22 -21.68 -28.57
CA VAL A 22 -13.26 -20.64 -28.54
C VAL A 22 -13.76 -20.40 -27.13
N ILE A 23 -14.07 -21.48 -26.39
CA ILE A 23 -14.53 -21.36 -25.01
C ILE A 23 -13.45 -20.70 -24.14
N LEU A 24 -12.19 -21.12 -24.25
CA LEU A 24 -11.08 -20.54 -23.51
C LEU A 24 -10.88 -19.06 -23.84
N SER A 25 -11.03 -18.66 -25.10
CA SER A 25 -10.94 -17.26 -25.53
C SER A 25 -12.02 -16.39 -24.89
N ILE A 26 -13.24 -16.87 -24.81
CA ILE A 26 -14.34 -16.13 -24.18
C ILE A 26 -14.08 -15.99 -22.66
N LEU A 27 -13.66 -17.06 -21.99
CA LEU A 27 -13.34 -17.02 -20.58
C LEU A 27 -12.16 -16.07 -20.27
N ALA A 28 -11.13 -16.09 -21.10
CA ALA A 28 -9.98 -15.19 -20.98
C ALA A 28 -10.40 -13.72 -21.15
N ALA A 29 -11.24 -13.40 -22.11
CA ALA A 29 -11.72 -12.05 -22.35
C ALA A 29 -12.49 -11.46 -21.15
N VAL A 30 -13.21 -12.28 -20.42
CA VAL A 30 -13.94 -11.86 -19.19
C VAL A 30 -12.99 -11.74 -17.99
N ALA A 31 -11.94 -12.56 -17.91
CA ALA A 31 -11.04 -12.58 -16.76
C ALA A 31 -10.16 -11.32 -16.65
N LEU A 32 -9.69 -10.77 -17.78
CA LEU A 32 -8.76 -9.63 -17.81
C LEU A 32 -9.25 -8.40 -17.04
N PRO A 33 -10.48 -7.88 -17.24
CA PRO A 33 -10.95 -6.67 -16.53
C PRO A 33 -11.07 -6.89 -15.02
N PHE A 34 -11.32 -8.11 -14.55
CA PHE A 34 -11.38 -8.39 -13.11
C PHE A 34 -10.02 -8.28 -12.43
N VAL A 35 -8.95 -8.67 -13.10
CA VAL A 35 -7.58 -8.55 -12.57
C VAL A 35 -7.19 -7.08 -12.39
N GLU A 36 -7.46 -6.23 -13.38
CA GLU A 36 -7.18 -4.80 -13.31
C GLU A 36 -7.94 -4.10 -12.19
N LEU A 37 -9.23 -4.39 -12.05
CA LEU A 37 -10.06 -3.86 -10.97
C LEU A 37 -9.59 -4.32 -9.60
N GLY A 38 -9.15 -5.57 -9.49
CA GLY A 38 -8.60 -6.13 -8.25
C GLY A 38 -7.33 -5.41 -7.82
N ALA A 39 -6.39 -5.21 -8.74
CA ALA A 39 -5.15 -4.49 -8.49
C ALA A 39 -5.39 -3.03 -8.07
N LYS A 40 -6.31 -2.33 -8.74
CA LYS A 40 -6.68 -0.96 -8.38
C LYS A 40 -7.28 -0.87 -6.98
N ARG A 41 -8.21 -1.76 -6.63
CA ARG A 41 -8.81 -1.81 -5.28
C ARG A 41 -7.77 -2.09 -4.20
N ALA A 42 -6.78 -2.94 -4.48
CA ALA A 42 -5.70 -3.21 -3.55
C ALA A 42 -4.86 -1.94 -3.27
N LYS A 43 -4.48 -1.21 -4.31
CA LYS A 43 -3.76 0.07 -4.19
C LYS A 43 -4.57 1.14 -3.44
N GLU A 44 -5.87 1.25 -3.70
CA GLU A 44 -6.77 2.17 -2.98
C GLU A 44 -6.89 1.83 -1.49
N ALA A 45 -6.93 0.54 -1.15
CA ALA A 45 -6.98 0.09 0.24
C ALA A 45 -5.65 0.39 0.97
N GLU A 46 -4.52 0.21 0.30
CA GLU A 46 -3.21 0.56 0.83
C GLU A 46 -3.07 2.07 1.05
N LEU A 47 -3.48 2.89 0.07
CA LEU A 47 -3.50 4.35 0.20
C LEU A 47 -4.32 4.80 1.42
N LYS A 48 -5.53 4.27 1.59
CA LYS A 48 -6.37 4.59 2.76
C LYS A 48 -5.70 4.23 4.08
N ARG A 49 -4.97 3.11 4.12
CA ARG A 49 -4.20 2.70 5.31
C ARG A 49 -3.06 3.68 5.59
N ASN A 50 -2.29 4.05 4.57
CA ASN A 50 -1.17 4.96 4.66
C ASN A 50 -1.62 6.35 5.13
N LEU A 51 -2.69 6.89 4.54
CA LEU A 51 -3.30 8.15 4.97
C LEU A 51 -3.79 8.12 6.42
N ARG A 52 -4.36 7.00 6.87
CA ARG A 52 -4.77 6.85 8.27
C ARG A 52 -3.55 6.88 9.20
N THR A 53 -2.46 6.20 8.83
CA THR A 53 -1.22 6.18 9.62
C THR A 53 -0.63 7.59 9.73
N LEU A 54 -0.54 8.33 8.61
CA LEU A 54 -0.07 9.72 8.61
C LEU A 54 -0.94 10.62 9.48
N ARG A 55 -2.26 10.52 9.33
CA ARG A 55 -3.21 11.33 10.12
C ARG A 55 -3.05 11.05 11.62
N THR A 56 -2.98 9.78 12.01
CA THR A 56 -2.79 9.41 13.43
C THR A 56 -1.49 9.99 13.98
N ALA A 57 -0.39 9.93 13.22
CA ALA A 57 0.89 10.49 13.65
C ALA A 57 0.85 12.03 13.80
N ILE A 58 0.15 12.72 12.88
CA ILE A 58 -0.05 14.17 12.98
C ILE A 58 -0.94 14.54 14.16
N ASP A 59 -2.00 13.78 14.42
CA ASP A 59 -2.92 14.02 15.53
C ASP A 59 -2.21 13.78 16.88
N GLU A 60 -1.35 12.76 16.98
CA GLU A 60 -0.53 12.50 18.18
C GLU A 60 0.46 13.64 18.40
N PHE A 61 1.17 14.07 17.35
CA PHE A 61 2.07 15.22 17.41
C PHE A 61 1.37 16.50 17.89
N HIS A 62 0.20 16.80 17.31
CA HIS A 62 -0.59 17.96 17.68
C HIS A 62 -1.03 17.90 19.15
N ARG A 63 -1.46 16.74 19.62
CA ARG A 63 -1.84 16.53 21.01
C ARG A 63 -0.67 16.78 21.96
N ASP A 64 0.51 16.23 21.68
CA ASP A 64 1.69 16.35 22.55
C ASP A 64 2.25 17.78 22.55
N CYS A 65 2.13 18.51 21.43
CA CYS A 65 2.45 19.91 21.37
C CYS A 65 1.44 20.76 22.15
N THR A 66 0.13 20.47 22.03
CA THR A 66 -0.92 21.21 22.75
C THR A 66 -0.88 20.95 24.26
N SER A 67 -0.45 19.75 24.67
CA SER A 67 -0.25 19.42 26.09
C SER A 67 1.02 20.05 26.70
N GLY A 68 1.88 20.66 25.86
CA GLY A 68 3.13 21.31 26.30
C GLY A 68 4.33 20.37 26.44
N GLU A 69 4.21 19.11 25.98
CA GLU A 69 5.33 18.17 25.95
C GLU A 69 6.35 18.53 24.86
N ILE A 70 5.89 19.19 23.79
CA ILE A 70 6.69 19.76 22.72
C ILE A 70 6.56 21.29 22.76
N ALA A 71 7.67 22.02 22.69
CA ALA A 71 7.63 23.46 22.68
C ALA A 71 7.11 24.01 21.35
N GLN A 72 6.10 24.88 21.41
CA GLN A 72 5.57 25.58 20.24
C GLN A 72 6.64 26.48 19.61
N GLY A 73 6.66 26.58 18.28
CA GLY A 73 7.58 27.45 17.57
C GLY A 73 9.06 27.01 17.62
N GLN A 74 9.38 25.82 18.16
CA GLN A 74 10.72 25.27 17.97
C GLN A 74 10.90 24.82 16.52
N ARG A 75 12.15 24.60 16.13
CA ARG A 75 12.50 24.20 14.75
C ARG A 75 11.67 23.01 14.28
N GLY A 76 10.86 23.23 13.23
CA GLY A 76 10.01 22.22 12.62
C GLY A 76 8.61 22.08 13.22
N VAL A 77 8.27 22.90 14.20
CA VAL A 77 6.94 22.95 14.82
C VAL A 77 6.31 24.29 14.53
N SER A 78 5.16 24.32 13.87
CA SER A 78 4.43 25.54 13.63
C SER A 78 3.82 26.11 14.93
N ILE A 79 3.44 27.39 14.90
CA ILE A 79 2.76 28.06 16.03
C ILE A 79 1.44 27.33 16.36
N ASP A 80 0.79 26.76 15.33
CA ASP A 80 -0.48 26.03 15.48
C ASP A 80 -0.29 24.57 15.90
N CYS A 81 0.92 24.17 16.36
CA CYS A 81 1.22 22.81 16.78
C CYS A 81 1.10 21.74 15.70
N TYR A 82 1.42 22.07 14.45
CA TYR A 82 1.53 21.10 13.37
C TYR A 82 2.98 20.93 12.92
N PRO A 83 3.37 19.75 12.43
CA PRO A 83 4.69 19.54 11.85
C PRO A 83 4.81 20.30 10.52
N GLU A 84 5.92 21.02 10.31
CA GLU A 84 6.17 21.74 9.05
C GLU A 84 6.42 20.79 7.87
N THR A 85 7.01 19.62 8.14
CA THR A 85 7.29 18.58 7.16
C THR A 85 7.05 17.18 7.76
N LEU A 86 6.78 16.18 6.92
CA LEU A 86 6.61 14.80 7.37
C LEU A 86 7.91 14.19 7.92
N GLU A 87 9.05 14.69 7.49
CA GLU A 87 10.36 14.25 7.99
C GLU A 87 10.53 14.48 9.50
N ILE A 88 9.90 15.51 10.03
CA ILE A 88 9.92 15.83 11.46
C ILE A 88 9.29 14.72 12.28
N LEU A 89 8.25 14.08 11.75
CA LEU A 89 7.60 12.95 12.41
C LEU A 89 8.52 11.71 12.49
N ILE A 90 9.50 11.60 11.59
CA ILE A 90 10.49 10.51 11.56
C ILE A 90 11.71 10.85 12.41
N ASN A 91 12.28 12.04 12.18
CA ASN A 91 13.51 12.48 12.85
C ASN A 91 13.27 12.75 14.33
N GLY A 92 12.01 13.12 14.65
CA GLY A 92 11.59 13.44 15.99
C GLY A 92 11.84 14.90 16.38
N VAL A 93 11.16 15.30 17.42
CA VAL A 93 11.21 16.66 18.01
C VAL A 93 11.68 16.55 19.44
N ASN A 94 12.48 17.52 19.88
CA ASN A 94 12.94 17.56 21.26
C ASN A 94 11.74 17.83 22.19
N SER A 95 11.73 17.13 23.32
CA SER A 95 10.79 17.45 24.40
C SER A 95 11.07 18.84 24.98
N ALA A 96 10.05 19.47 25.53
CA ALA A 96 10.19 20.68 26.31
C ALA A 96 11.00 20.49 27.59
N ALA A 97 11.10 19.23 28.10
CA ALA A 97 11.94 18.87 29.22
C ALA A 97 13.38 18.57 28.74
N ALA A 98 14.36 19.24 29.32
CA ALA A 98 15.77 19.30 28.88
C ALA A 98 16.51 17.97 28.78
N ASP A 99 15.98 16.85 29.28
CA ASP A 99 16.67 15.54 29.39
C ASP A 99 15.91 14.37 28.73
N SER A 100 14.89 14.61 27.92
CA SER A 100 14.09 13.54 27.35
C SER A 100 14.47 13.21 25.90
N LYS A 101 14.30 11.94 25.54
CA LYS A 101 14.52 11.45 24.17
C LYS A 101 13.57 12.16 23.19
N PRO A 102 14.01 12.37 21.94
CA PRO A 102 13.15 12.97 20.93
C PRO A 102 11.90 12.12 20.70
N TYR A 103 10.74 12.76 20.65
CA TYR A 103 9.46 12.12 20.30
C TYR A 103 9.43 11.82 18.83
N ARG A 104 9.24 10.56 18.47
CA ARG A 104 9.10 10.08 17.08
C ARG A 104 7.74 9.47 16.89
N TYR A 105 7.03 9.89 15.86
CA TYR A 105 5.66 9.48 15.57
C TYR A 105 5.58 8.49 14.40
N LEU A 106 6.56 8.51 13.50
CA LEU A 106 6.68 7.60 12.37
C LEU A 106 8.05 6.95 12.31
N ARG A 107 8.11 5.72 11.84
CA ARG A 107 9.38 5.05 11.52
C ARG A 107 9.90 5.43 10.16
N ARG A 108 8.99 5.63 9.20
CA ARG A 108 9.27 6.07 7.82
C ARG A 108 8.00 6.69 7.25
N VAL A 109 8.13 7.53 6.23
CA VAL A 109 7.00 7.98 5.41
C VAL A 109 6.45 6.78 4.64
N PRO A 110 5.14 6.50 4.69
CA PRO A 110 4.55 5.45 3.88
C PRO A 110 4.67 5.82 2.40
N ARG A 111 4.85 4.81 1.54
CA ARG A 111 4.93 5.02 0.09
C ARG A 111 3.54 5.27 -0.49
N ASP A 112 3.46 6.13 -1.51
CA ASP A 112 2.27 6.26 -2.33
C ASP A 112 2.17 5.04 -3.28
N PRO A 113 1.10 4.21 -3.20
CA PRO A 113 0.94 3.05 -4.06
C PRO A 113 0.64 3.38 -5.52
N PHE A 114 0.36 4.65 -5.84
CA PHE A 114 0.06 5.11 -7.20
C PHE A 114 1.23 5.84 -7.86
N SER A 115 2.26 6.22 -7.10
CA SER A 115 3.46 6.83 -7.66
C SER A 115 4.43 5.78 -8.20
N ASP A 116 5.30 6.20 -9.13
CA ASP A 116 6.39 5.38 -9.64
C ASP A 116 7.40 5.06 -8.51
N GLU A 117 8.02 3.88 -8.57
CA GLU A 117 8.81 3.33 -7.46
C GLU A 117 9.97 4.24 -6.99
N GLU A 118 10.50 5.09 -7.87
CA GLU A 118 11.69 5.88 -7.62
C GLU A 118 11.46 7.14 -6.74
N HIS A 119 10.23 7.69 -6.72
CA HIS A 119 9.91 8.96 -6.03
C HIS A 119 8.65 8.87 -5.16
N SER A 120 8.29 7.69 -4.70
CA SER A 120 7.02 7.45 -4.01
C SER A 120 6.91 8.10 -2.62
N GLU A 121 8.02 8.55 -2.05
CA GLU A 121 8.06 9.21 -0.72
C GLU A 121 7.85 10.72 -0.81
N ASP A 122 8.08 11.33 -1.99
CA ASP A 122 8.00 12.77 -2.22
C ASP A 122 6.59 13.25 -2.61
N HIS A 123 5.62 12.35 -2.71
CA HIS A 123 4.26 12.64 -3.20
C HIS A 123 3.20 12.91 -2.11
N TRP A 124 3.62 13.14 -0.88
CA TRP A 124 2.71 13.49 0.22
C TRP A 124 2.70 14.98 0.55
#